data_921f4ce82be851a475dc7b02fa2b1ded
#
_entry.id   921f4ce82be851a475dc7b02fa2b1ded
#
_cell.length_a   1.000
_cell.length_b   1.000
_cell.length_c   1.000
_cell.angle_alpha   90.00
_cell.angle_beta   90.00
_cell.angle_gamma   90.00
#
_symmetry.space_group_name_H-M   'P 1'
#
loop_
_entity.id
_entity.type
_entity.pdbx_description
1 polymer ?
#
loop_
_entity_poly.entity_id
_entity_poly.type
_entity_poly.pdbx_seq_one_letter_code
_entity_poly.pdbx_strand_id
1 'polypeptide(L)'
;MRVGLIVCLATAGMGGCRTAPPAPPPEPVPSVDTALVPPPAGATHLQLDSSQAFVFPQLLESPLPAYPPDLLALRLAPVEVCVEVDIGADGRVGAVTRRRDAACAGADGPHAARFTGAAEQAVRLWTYDPALVCRTSDGRAVEDACAEPDAIDTPVALRLSYAFVFSQQDGKPSVERTSGAESGSH
;
A
#
# COMPACT_ATOMS: atom_id res chain seq x y z
N MET A 1 51.79 75.69 -21.80
CA MET A 1 51.57 74.32 -22.28
C MET A 1 51.69 73.40 -21.13
N ARG A 2 50.55 72.88 -20.58
CA ARG A 2 50.55 71.92 -19.49
C ARG A 2 49.77 70.70 -19.99
N VAL A 3 50.48 69.56 -20.09
CA VAL A 3 49.93 68.30 -20.52
C VAL A 3 49.40 67.60 -19.23
N GLY A 4 48.10 67.39 -19.20
CA GLY A 4 47.46 66.62 -18.09
C GLY A 4 47.41 65.14 -18.41
N LEU A 5 48.00 64.38 -17.56
CA LEU A 5 48.04 62.93 -17.64
C LEU A 5 46.76 62.40 -16.94
N ILE A 6 45.87 61.76 -17.71
CA ILE A 6 44.68 61.08 -17.14
C ILE A 6 45.05 59.61 -16.86
N VAL A 7 45.03 59.24 -15.61
CA VAL A 7 45.20 57.84 -15.15
C VAL A 7 43.81 57.20 -15.08
N CYS A 8 43.53 56.26 -15.96
CA CYS A 8 42.35 55.38 -15.84
C CYS A 8 42.61 54.23 -14.86
N LEU A 9 41.96 54.28 -13.71
CA LEU A 9 41.87 53.12 -12.80
C LEU A 9 40.85 52.12 -13.34
N ALA A 10 41.32 50.96 -13.77
CA ALA A 10 40.47 49.82 -14.08
C ALA A 10 40.14 49.06 -12.79
N THR A 11 38.91 49.14 -12.33
CA THR A 11 38.36 48.31 -11.24
C THR A 11 37.90 46.98 -11.81
N ALA A 12 38.66 45.89 -11.52
CA ALA A 12 38.26 44.53 -11.85
C ALA A 12 37.20 44.08 -10.84
N GLY A 13 35.93 44.05 -11.29
CA GLY A 13 34.81 43.46 -10.54
C GLY A 13 34.91 41.94 -10.55
N MET A 14 35.26 41.31 -9.45
CA MET A 14 35.12 39.89 -9.25
C MET A 14 33.63 39.52 -9.10
N GLY A 15 33.00 39.07 -10.19
CA GLY A 15 31.68 38.48 -10.20
C GLY A 15 31.74 37.10 -9.56
N GLY A 16 31.46 37.02 -8.26
CA GLY A 16 31.29 35.71 -7.56
C GLY A 16 30.02 35.02 -8.04
N CYS A 17 30.14 33.93 -8.78
CA CYS A 17 29.03 33.01 -9.02
C CYS A 17 28.56 32.43 -7.69
N ARG A 18 27.44 32.90 -7.16
CA ARG A 18 26.74 32.25 -6.05
C ARG A 18 26.07 30.99 -6.61
N THR A 19 26.71 29.84 -6.40
CA THR A 19 26.05 28.55 -6.59
C THR A 19 24.94 28.44 -5.54
N ALA A 20 23.68 28.36 -5.98
CA ALA A 20 22.57 28.08 -5.07
C ALA A 20 22.78 26.72 -4.43
N PRO A 21 22.50 26.56 -3.13
CA PRO A 21 22.58 25.25 -2.49
C PRO A 21 21.62 24.28 -3.19
N PRO A 22 22.00 23.00 -3.34
CA PRO A 22 21.12 21.99 -3.92
C PRO A 22 19.80 21.96 -3.14
N ALA A 23 18.70 21.87 -3.85
CA ALA A 23 17.38 21.71 -3.24
C ALA A 23 17.39 20.45 -2.32
N PRO A 24 16.80 20.52 -1.14
CA PRO A 24 16.68 19.34 -0.28
C PRO A 24 15.96 18.23 -1.05
N PRO A 25 16.33 16.95 -0.82
CA PRO A 25 15.61 15.83 -1.41
C PRO A 25 14.11 15.97 -1.09
N PRO A 26 13.21 15.61 -2.01
CA PRO A 26 11.79 15.61 -1.71
C PRO A 26 11.54 14.73 -0.48
N GLU A 27 10.83 15.29 0.50
CA GLU A 27 10.40 14.50 1.66
C GLU A 27 9.58 13.32 1.15
N PRO A 28 9.81 12.09 1.66
CA PRO A 28 9.01 10.95 1.26
C PRO A 28 7.55 11.27 1.59
N VAL A 29 6.73 11.45 0.56
CA VAL A 29 5.27 11.48 0.71
C VAL A 29 4.89 10.14 1.33
N PRO A 30 4.15 10.11 2.45
CA PRO A 30 3.64 8.87 2.97
C PRO A 30 2.73 8.26 1.89
N SER A 31 3.26 7.35 1.11
CA SER A 31 2.44 6.47 0.29
C SER A 31 1.69 5.58 1.26
N VAL A 32 0.37 5.61 1.22
CA VAL A 32 -0.47 4.62 1.90
C VAL A 32 -0.30 3.33 1.11
N ASP A 33 0.81 2.65 1.38
CA ASP A 33 1.11 1.37 0.78
C ASP A 33 0.19 0.34 1.40
N THR A 34 -0.78 -0.11 0.61
CA THR A 34 -1.73 -1.13 1.06
C THR A 34 -0.99 -2.46 1.05
N ALA A 35 -0.64 -2.93 2.22
CA ALA A 35 0.14 -4.13 2.42
C ALA A 35 -0.62 -5.39 1.99
N LEU A 36 -0.46 -5.78 0.75
CA LEU A 36 -0.98 -7.05 0.24
C LEU A 36 0.10 -8.14 0.40
N VAL A 37 -0.29 -9.24 1.02
CA VAL A 37 0.52 -10.45 1.03
C VAL A 37 0.31 -11.17 -0.30
N PRO A 38 1.36 -11.70 -0.95
CA PRO A 38 1.20 -12.44 -2.20
C PRO A 38 0.13 -13.54 -2.08
N PRO A 39 -0.64 -13.81 -3.13
CA PRO A 39 -1.66 -14.84 -3.10
C PRO A 39 -1.04 -16.22 -2.79
N PRO A 40 -1.78 -17.13 -2.14
CA PRO A 40 -1.29 -18.48 -1.88
C PRO A 40 -1.02 -19.24 -3.17
N ALA A 41 -0.14 -20.24 -3.10
CA ALA A 41 0.10 -21.14 -4.22
C ALA A 41 -1.21 -21.81 -4.66
N GLY A 42 -1.51 -21.77 -5.96
CA GLY A 42 -2.74 -22.32 -6.53
C GLY A 42 -3.94 -21.36 -6.50
N ALA A 43 -3.75 -20.10 -6.12
CA ALA A 43 -4.80 -19.09 -6.28
C ALA A 43 -5.21 -18.95 -7.75
N THR A 44 -6.51 -18.82 -7.98
CA THR A 44 -7.03 -18.55 -9.33
C THR A 44 -6.74 -17.10 -9.70
N HIS A 45 -6.08 -16.91 -10.84
CA HIS A 45 -5.81 -15.61 -11.39
C HIS A 45 -6.90 -15.16 -12.35
N LEU A 46 -7.26 -13.89 -12.29
CA LEU A 46 -8.13 -13.29 -13.29
C LEU A 46 -7.41 -13.29 -14.65
N GLN A 47 -8.05 -13.85 -15.67
CA GLN A 47 -7.56 -13.85 -17.03
C GLN A 47 -8.23 -12.70 -17.78
N LEU A 48 -7.45 -11.72 -18.20
CA LEU A 48 -7.92 -10.61 -19.03
C LEU A 48 -7.49 -10.83 -20.48
N ASP A 49 -8.32 -10.42 -21.41
CA ASP A 49 -7.94 -10.32 -22.82
C ASP A 49 -7.42 -8.91 -23.16
N SER A 50 -6.97 -8.68 -24.37
CA SER A 50 -6.37 -7.43 -24.80
C SER A 50 -7.36 -6.26 -24.96
N SER A 51 -8.66 -6.50 -24.79
CA SER A 51 -9.71 -5.48 -24.76
C SER A 51 -10.13 -5.09 -23.33
N GLN A 52 -9.48 -5.71 -22.33
CA GLN A 52 -9.83 -5.56 -20.93
C GLN A 52 -8.68 -4.98 -20.10
N ALA A 53 -9.02 -4.22 -19.07
CA ALA A 53 -8.10 -3.78 -18.03
C ALA A 53 -8.72 -4.03 -16.64
N PHE A 54 -7.89 -4.04 -15.61
CA PHE A 54 -8.29 -4.29 -14.23
C PHE A 54 -7.91 -3.13 -13.32
N VAL A 55 -8.86 -2.67 -12.53
CA VAL A 55 -8.64 -1.68 -11.47
C VAL A 55 -8.70 -2.38 -10.12
N PHE A 56 -7.64 -2.24 -9.33
CA PHE A 56 -7.63 -2.76 -7.95
C PHE A 56 -8.62 -2.03 -7.07
N PRO A 57 -9.23 -2.72 -6.09
CA PRO A 57 -10.14 -2.10 -5.15
C PRO A 57 -9.41 -1.06 -4.31
N GLN A 58 -10.06 0.06 -4.04
CA GLN A 58 -9.54 1.11 -3.17
C GLN A 58 -10.10 0.93 -1.76
N LEU A 59 -9.22 0.86 -0.76
CA LEU A 59 -9.62 0.75 0.64
C LEU A 59 -10.13 2.10 1.14
N LEU A 60 -11.41 2.19 1.51
CA LEU A 60 -12.06 3.43 1.97
C LEU A 60 -11.97 3.57 3.49
N GLU A 61 -12.49 2.59 4.22
CA GLU A 61 -12.44 2.55 5.67
C GLU A 61 -11.74 1.27 6.12
N SER A 62 -10.74 1.43 6.98
CA SER A 62 -9.89 0.31 7.38
C SER A 62 -9.36 0.45 8.81
N PRO A 63 -10.25 0.37 9.82
CA PRO A 63 -9.80 0.41 11.20
C PRO A 63 -8.80 -0.70 11.47
N LEU A 64 -7.71 -0.38 12.16
CA LEU A 64 -6.73 -1.38 12.58
C LEU A 64 -7.30 -2.29 13.67
N PRO A 65 -6.86 -3.55 13.73
CA PRO A 65 -7.20 -4.43 14.82
C PRO A 65 -6.78 -3.87 16.19
N ALA A 66 -7.58 -4.08 17.21
CA ALA A 66 -7.17 -3.78 18.59
C ALA A 66 -6.29 -4.90 19.13
N TYR A 67 -5.21 -4.55 19.81
CA TYR A 67 -4.43 -5.55 20.56
C TYR A 67 -5.31 -6.15 21.67
N PRO A 68 -5.39 -7.51 21.82
CA PRO A 68 -6.22 -8.13 22.84
C PRO A 68 -5.80 -7.68 24.25
N PRO A 69 -6.65 -6.99 25.02
CA PRO A 69 -6.26 -6.35 26.27
C PRO A 69 -5.86 -7.36 27.37
N ASP A 70 -6.44 -8.55 27.34
CA ASP A 70 -6.11 -9.64 28.25
C ASP A 70 -4.69 -10.22 28.04
N LEU A 71 -4.08 -9.95 26.89
CA LEU A 71 -2.71 -10.41 26.56
C LEU A 71 -1.63 -9.36 26.87
N LEU A 72 -1.99 -8.13 27.19
CA LEU A 72 -1.02 -7.06 27.46
C LEU A 72 -0.09 -7.38 28.62
N ALA A 73 -0.63 -7.97 29.70
CA ALA A 73 0.15 -8.32 30.88
C ALA A 73 1.22 -9.41 30.61
N LEU A 74 1.04 -10.18 29.55
CA LEU A 74 1.96 -11.30 29.20
C LEU A 74 3.23 -10.82 28.51
N ARG A 75 3.30 -9.56 28.07
CA ARG A 75 4.47 -8.96 27.40
C ARG A 75 5.02 -9.84 26.28
N LEU A 76 4.12 -10.32 25.43
CA LEU A 76 4.47 -11.21 24.32
C LEU A 76 5.41 -10.53 23.32
N ALA A 77 6.28 -11.31 22.69
CA ALA A 77 7.00 -10.88 21.49
C ALA A 77 6.00 -10.53 20.37
N PRO A 78 6.42 -9.74 19.36
CA PRO A 78 5.54 -9.43 18.23
C PRO A 78 4.93 -10.67 17.59
N VAL A 79 3.64 -10.59 17.30
CA VAL A 79 2.86 -11.69 16.71
C VAL A 79 2.32 -11.22 15.36
N GLU A 80 2.69 -11.92 14.30
CA GLU A 80 2.15 -11.70 12.97
C GLU A 80 0.93 -12.58 12.74
N VAL A 81 -0.11 -11.99 12.16
CA VAL A 81 -1.34 -12.68 11.74
C VAL A 81 -1.68 -12.32 10.33
N CYS A 82 -1.90 -13.32 9.48
CA CYS A 82 -2.41 -13.10 8.13
C CYS A 82 -3.86 -13.54 8.01
N VAL A 83 -4.61 -12.76 7.26
CA VAL A 83 -6.00 -13.05 6.92
C VAL A 83 -6.23 -12.94 5.42
N GLU A 84 -7.06 -13.82 4.88
CA GLU A 84 -7.64 -13.70 3.55
C GLU A 84 -9.01 -13.03 3.68
N VAL A 85 -9.27 -12.11 2.79
CA VAL A 85 -10.47 -11.26 2.79
C VAL A 85 -11.16 -11.42 1.44
N ASP A 86 -12.37 -11.94 1.46
CA ASP A 86 -13.25 -11.95 0.29
C ASP A 86 -13.94 -10.61 0.19
N ILE A 87 -13.71 -9.89 -0.91
CA ILE A 87 -14.31 -8.59 -1.22
C ILE A 87 -15.33 -8.81 -2.32
N GLY A 88 -16.58 -8.43 -2.05
CA GLY A 88 -17.67 -8.52 -3.02
C GLY A 88 -17.55 -7.46 -4.12
N ALA A 89 -18.29 -7.66 -5.19
CA ALA A 89 -18.43 -6.67 -6.26
C ALA A 89 -19.12 -5.36 -5.77
N ASP A 90 -19.71 -5.37 -4.59
CA ASP A 90 -20.27 -4.20 -3.92
C ASP A 90 -19.26 -3.47 -3.01
N GLY A 91 -18.00 -3.91 -2.99
CA GLY A 91 -16.94 -3.36 -2.14
C GLY A 91 -17.04 -3.75 -0.66
N ARG A 92 -17.95 -4.64 -0.29
CA ARG A 92 -18.11 -5.09 1.09
C ARG A 92 -17.30 -6.34 1.37
N VAL A 93 -16.80 -6.42 2.61
CA VAL A 93 -16.11 -7.62 3.09
C VAL A 93 -17.15 -8.72 3.34
N GLY A 94 -16.98 -9.85 2.67
CA GLY A 94 -17.74 -11.07 2.89
C GLY A 94 -17.09 -11.95 3.95
N ALA A 95 -16.34 -12.98 3.53
CA ALA A 95 -15.61 -13.85 4.46
C ALA A 95 -14.24 -13.25 4.81
N VAL A 96 -13.84 -13.45 6.05
CA VAL A 96 -12.47 -13.23 6.51
C VAL A 96 -11.98 -14.53 7.13
N THR A 97 -10.89 -15.08 6.60
CA THR A 97 -10.35 -16.35 7.06
C THR A 97 -8.86 -16.21 7.40
N ARG A 98 -8.43 -16.93 8.43
CA ARG A 98 -7.01 -16.98 8.78
C ARG A 98 -6.22 -17.68 7.67
N ARG A 99 -5.13 -17.08 7.24
CA ARG A 99 -4.17 -17.68 6.33
C ARG A 99 -3.05 -18.37 7.10
N ARG A 100 -2.65 -19.56 6.64
CA ARG A 100 -1.59 -20.39 7.23
C ARG A 100 -0.76 -21.02 6.12
N ASP A 101 0.25 -20.32 5.67
CA ASP A 101 1.22 -20.88 4.73
C ASP A 101 2.62 -20.36 5.04
N ALA A 102 3.59 -20.70 4.20
CA ALA A 102 4.98 -20.31 4.40
C ALA A 102 5.22 -18.80 4.44
N ALA A 103 4.36 -18.01 3.78
CA ALA A 103 4.43 -16.54 3.80
C ALA A 103 3.82 -15.93 5.08
N CYS A 104 3.10 -16.75 5.88
CA CYS A 104 2.33 -16.34 7.06
C CYS A 104 2.58 -17.26 8.26
N ALA A 105 3.80 -17.71 8.45
CA ALA A 105 4.16 -18.72 9.47
C ALA A 105 4.13 -18.20 10.92
N GLY A 106 4.01 -16.87 11.12
CA GLY A 106 4.16 -16.25 12.45
C GLY A 106 3.04 -16.51 13.46
N ALA A 107 1.94 -17.13 13.04
CA ALA A 107 0.72 -17.15 13.83
C ALA A 107 0.45 -18.45 14.61
N ASP A 108 1.41 -19.35 14.77
CA ASP A 108 1.22 -20.62 15.46
C ASP A 108 1.72 -20.57 16.91
N GLY A 109 0.95 -19.95 17.77
CA GLY A 109 1.26 -19.86 19.19
C GLY A 109 0.01 -20.03 20.06
N PRO A 110 0.17 -20.18 21.38
CA PRO A 110 -0.95 -20.42 22.31
C PRO A 110 -2.00 -19.28 22.31
N HIS A 111 -1.62 -18.09 21.83
CA HIS A 111 -2.49 -16.92 21.77
C HIS A 111 -2.92 -16.53 20.35
N ALA A 112 -2.49 -17.28 19.34
CA ALA A 112 -2.74 -16.96 17.93
C ALA A 112 -4.22 -16.74 17.59
N ALA A 113 -5.11 -17.55 18.18
CA ALA A 113 -6.55 -17.40 17.96
C ALA A 113 -7.11 -16.06 18.45
N ARG A 114 -6.53 -15.48 19.53
CA ARG A 114 -6.96 -14.17 20.06
C ARG A 114 -6.58 -13.04 19.11
N PHE A 115 -5.36 -13.06 18.59
CA PHE A 115 -4.89 -12.08 17.61
C PHE A 115 -5.62 -12.22 16.28
N THR A 116 -5.83 -13.46 15.82
CA THR A 116 -6.64 -13.73 14.62
C THR A 116 -8.06 -13.17 14.76
N GLY A 117 -8.72 -13.44 15.89
CA GLY A 117 -10.06 -12.92 16.15
C GLY A 117 -10.11 -11.40 16.17
N ALA A 118 -9.10 -10.72 16.70
CA ALA A 118 -9.00 -9.27 16.67
C ALA A 118 -8.84 -8.75 15.21
N ALA A 119 -7.99 -9.39 14.41
CA ALA A 119 -7.81 -9.05 13.00
C ALA A 119 -9.11 -9.26 12.20
N GLU A 120 -9.76 -10.42 12.36
CA GLU A 120 -11.03 -10.72 11.70
C GLU A 120 -12.13 -9.71 12.05
N GLN A 121 -12.25 -9.32 13.32
CA GLN A 121 -13.25 -8.35 13.76
C GLN A 121 -13.05 -6.98 13.11
N ALA A 122 -11.82 -6.50 13.04
CA ALA A 122 -11.50 -5.22 12.42
C ALA A 122 -11.74 -5.26 10.90
N VAL A 123 -11.24 -6.28 10.23
CA VAL A 123 -11.34 -6.42 8.77
C VAL A 123 -12.77 -6.57 8.28
N ARG A 124 -13.66 -7.18 9.07
CA ARG A 124 -15.10 -7.24 8.72
C ARG A 124 -15.78 -5.88 8.65
N LEU A 125 -15.18 -4.85 9.24
CA LEU A 125 -15.68 -3.47 9.18
C LEU A 125 -15.12 -2.67 8.00
N TRP A 126 -14.19 -3.26 7.24
CA TRP A 126 -13.58 -2.58 6.13
C TRP A 126 -14.55 -2.42 4.97
N THR A 127 -14.38 -1.31 4.26
CA THR A 127 -15.14 -1.02 3.04
C THR A 127 -14.19 -0.63 1.92
N TYR A 128 -14.58 -0.97 0.71
CA TYR A 128 -13.78 -0.72 -0.49
C TYR A 128 -14.63 -0.02 -1.56
N ASP A 129 -13.97 0.80 -2.35
CA ASP A 129 -14.41 1.02 -3.72
C ASP A 129 -14.08 -0.27 -4.49
N PRO A 130 -15.05 -0.93 -5.15
CA PRO A 130 -14.85 -2.28 -5.65
C PRO A 130 -13.79 -2.36 -6.75
N ALA A 131 -13.24 -3.56 -6.93
CA ALA A 131 -12.42 -3.85 -8.10
C ALA A 131 -13.27 -3.82 -9.36
N LEU A 132 -12.71 -3.34 -10.45
CA LEU A 132 -13.38 -3.27 -11.74
C LEU A 132 -12.62 -4.05 -12.82
N VAL A 133 -13.36 -4.69 -13.69
CA VAL A 133 -12.89 -5.07 -15.02
C VAL A 133 -13.55 -4.13 -16.01
N CYS A 134 -12.74 -3.31 -16.65
CA CYS A 134 -13.18 -2.43 -17.72
C CYS A 134 -12.94 -3.12 -19.06
N ARG A 135 -13.83 -2.90 -20.01
CA ARG A 135 -13.64 -3.36 -21.39
C ARG A 135 -14.07 -2.27 -22.39
N THR A 136 -13.44 -2.26 -23.55
CA THR A 136 -13.89 -1.39 -24.65
C THR A 136 -15.29 -1.78 -25.13
N SER A 137 -16.09 -0.81 -25.49
CA SER A 137 -17.47 -1.02 -25.93
C SER A 137 -17.58 -1.84 -27.22
N ASP A 138 -16.59 -1.73 -28.10
CA ASP A 138 -16.50 -2.40 -29.39
C ASP A 138 -15.60 -3.67 -29.38
N GLY A 139 -15.01 -4.00 -28.22
CA GLY A 139 -14.13 -5.16 -28.05
C GLY A 139 -12.74 -5.02 -28.68
N ARG A 140 -12.34 -3.81 -29.11
CA ARG A 140 -10.99 -3.58 -29.67
C ARG A 140 -9.92 -3.67 -28.58
N ALA A 141 -8.75 -4.16 -28.97
CA ALA A 141 -7.58 -4.15 -28.08
C ALA A 141 -7.06 -2.72 -27.91
N VAL A 142 -6.77 -2.34 -26.66
CA VAL A 142 -6.23 -1.04 -26.26
C VAL A 142 -5.18 -1.23 -25.17
N GLU A 143 -4.39 -0.20 -24.90
CA GLU A 143 -3.39 -0.24 -23.83
C GLU A 143 -4.05 -0.25 -22.43
N ASP A 144 -5.05 0.60 -22.24
CA ASP A 144 -5.82 0.66 -20.99
C ASP A 144 -7.31 0.87 -21.30
N ALA A 145 -8.09 -0.19 -21.17
CA ALA A 145 -9.52 -0.14 -21.40
C ALA A 145 -10.27 0.74 -20.38
N CYS A 146 -9.72 0.92 -19.17
CA CYS A 146 -10.36 1.77 -18.15
C CYS A 146 -10.18 3.27 -18.43
N ALA A 147 -9.23 3.65 -19.28
CA ALA A 147 -9.03 5.02 -19.69
C ALA A 147 -9.90 5.44 -20.88
N GLU A 148 -10.59 4.52 -21.53
CA GLU A 148 -11.45 4.81 -22.67
C GLU A 148 -12.75 5.51 -22.24
N PRO A 149 -13.19 6.56 -22.93
CA PRO A 149 -14.34 7.37 -22.52
C PRO A 149 -15.69 6.62 -22.56
N ASP A 150 -15.76 5.54 -23.32
CA ASP A 150 -16.92 4.65 -23.49
C ASP A 150 -16.69 3.26 -22.92
N ALA A 151 -15.75 3.12 -21.99
CA ALA A 151 -15.50 1.88 -21.28
C ALA A 151 -16.75 1.34 -20.58
N ILE A 152 -16.88 0.04 -20.56
CA ILE A 152 -17.91 -0.65 -19.79
C ILE A 152 -17.25 -1.23 -18.54
N ASP A 153 -17.57 -0.66 -17.41
CA ASP A 153 -17.03 -1.04 -16.11
C ASP A 153 -17.89 -2.11 -15.47
N THR A 154 -17.28 -3.19 -15.06
CA THR A 154 -17.95 -4.31 -14.40
C THR A 154 -17.31 -4.55 -13.05
N PRO A 155 -17.99 -4.28 -11.92
CA PRO A 155 -17.47 -4.61 -10.60
C PRO A 155 -17.30 -6.13 -10.43
N VAL A 156 -16.17 -6.53 -9.86
CA VAL A 156 -15.84 -7.95 -9.68
C VAL A 156 -15.45 -8.24 -8.23
N ALA A 157 -15.82 -9.42 -7.76
CA ALA A 157 -15.37 -9.92 -6.47
C ALA A 157 -13.95 -10.47 -6.59
N LEU A 158 -13.18 -10.31 -5.50
CA LEU A 158 -11.82 -10.87 -5.43
C LEU A 158 -11.43 -11.23 -4.00
N ARG A 159 -10.29 -11.91 -3.86
CA ARG A 159 -9.70 -12.23 -2.57
C ARG A 159 -8.34 -11.57 -2.44
N LEU A 160 -8.13 -10.88 -1.32
CA LEU A 160 -6.85 -10.28 -0.95
C LEU A 160 -6.35 -10.86 0.36
N SER A 161 -5.04 -10.78 0.59
CA SER A 161 -4.42 -11.22 1.84
C SER A 161 -3.72 -10.06 2.50
N TYR A 162 -3.92 -9.93 3.82
CA TYR A 162 -3.30 -8.90 4.65
C TYR A 162 -2.56 -9.52 5.82
N ALA A 163 -1.45 -8.91 6.20
CA ALA A 163 -0.71 -9.26 7.41
C ALA A 163 -0.78 -8.11 8.43
N PHE A 164 -0.89 -8.48 9.70
CA PHE A 164 -0.87 -7.57 10.83
C PHE A 164 0.19 -8.01 11.83
N VAL A 165 1.03 -7.08 12.26
CA VAL A 165 1.96 -7.29 13.35
C VAL A 165 1.42 -6.64 14.61
N PHE A 166 1.10 -7.45 15.59
CA PHE A 166 0.72 -7.02 16.93
C PHE A 166 1.96 -6.96 17.80
N SER A 167 2.29 -5.80 18.30
CA SER A 167 3.43 -5.59 19.19
C SER A 167 3.04 -4.79 20.42
N GLN A 168 3.90 -4.78 21.41
CA GLN A 168 3.78 -3.89 22.56
C GLN A 168 5.16 -3.50 23.07
N GLN A 169 5.26 -2.31 23.59
CA GLN A 169 6.43 -1.82 24.29
C GLN A 169 6.00 -1.22 25.62
N ASP A 170 6.55 -1.72 26.72
CA ASP A 170 6.23 -1.28 28.09
C ASP A 170 4.71 -1.26 28.40
N GLY A 171 3.99 -2.26 27.90
CA GLY A 171 2.54 -2.37 28.07
C GLY A 171 1.71 -1.44 27.18
N LYS A 172 2.34 -0.69 26.27
CA LYS A 172 1.65 0.11 25.25
C LYS A 172 1.54 -0.72 23.96
N PRO A 173 0.32 -1.06 23.53
CA PRO A 173 0.12 -1.84 22.32
C PRO A 173 0.34 -1.00 21.06
N SER A 174 0.81 -1.65 20.02
CA SER A 174 0.87 -1.16 18.65
C SER A 174 0.42 -2.26 17.71
N VAL A 175 -0.32 -1.90 16.68
CA VAL A 175 -0.69 -2.82 15.61
C VAL A 175 -0.38 -2.15 14.28
N GLU A 176 0.39 -2.84 13.47
CA GLU A 176 0.80 -2.39 12.15
C GLU A 176 0.25 -3.35 11.11
N ARG A 177 -0.23 -2.81 10.00
CA ARG A 177 -0.49 -3.57 8.79
C ARG A 177 0.82 -3.57 8.00
N THR A 178 1.41 -4.76 7.82
CA THR A 178 2.68 -4.85 7.10
C THR A 178 2.47 -4.80 5.60
N SER A 179 3.31 -4.02 4.93
CA SER A 179 3.42 -4.02 3.49
C SER A 179 4.18 -5.27 3.06
N GLY A 180 3.58 -6.11 2.26
CA GLY A 180 4.32 -7.16 1.56
C GLY A 180 5.40 -6.49 0.70
N ALA A 181 6.66 -6.92 0.85
CA ALA A 181 7.73 -6.43 0.02
C ALA A 181 7.38 -6.70 -1.45
N GLU A 182 7.32 -5.65 -2.26
CA GLU A 182 7.32 -5.78 -3.70
C GLU A 182 8.64 -6.43 -4.11
N SER A 183 8.56 -7.71 -4.50
CA SER A 183 9.62 -8.29 -5.31
C SER A 183 9.50 -7.69 -6.71
N GLY A 184 10.09 -6.49 -6.86
CA GLY A 184 10.37 -5.93 -8.16
C GLY A 184 11.38 -6.84 -8.84
N SER A 185 10.97 -7.56 -9.84
CA SER A 185 11.86 -8.12 -10.85
C SER A 185 11.52 -7.51 -12.19
N HIS A 186 12.53 -6.86 -12.68
CA HIS A 186 12.70 -6.30 -14.02
C HIS A 186 12.36 -7.29 -15.14
#